data_862c36273c06546bffb43e129fb70586
#
_entry.id   862c36273c06546bffb43e129fb70586
#
_cell.length_a   1.000
_cell.length_b   1.000
_cell.length_c   1.000
_cell.angle_alpha   90.00
_cell.angle_beta   90.00
_cell.angle_gamma   90.00
#
_symmetry.space_group_name_H-M   'P 1'
#
loop_
_entity.id
_entity.type
_entity.pdbx_description
1 polymer ?
#
loop_
_entity_poly.entity_id
_entity_poly.type
_entity_poly.pdbx_seq_one_letter_code
_entity_poly.pdbx_strand_id
1 'polypeptide(L)'
;MRRKYEFRIDGKAWQWLYKSLKRRGLHGLCNYDEKTVTICSSMSGIDRLDTEIHEAIHALQGYASEEHVAEVATTLAGILWEIGYRLPGEQNG
;
A
#
# COMPACT_ATOMS: atom_id res chain seq x y z
N MET A 1 -12.02 0.73 10.60
CA MET A 1 -10.78 1.23 9.93
C MET A 1 -11.05 2.61 9.36
N ARG A 2 -10.09 3.50 9.52
CA ARG A 2 -10.17 4.82 8.89
C ARG A 2 -9.91 4.67 7.39
N ARG A 3 -10.53 5.56 6.61
CA ARG A 3 -10.34 5.54 5.15
C ARG A 3 -9.25 6.48 4.67
N LYS A 4 -8.71 7.31 5.57
CA LYS A 4 -7.72 8.31 5.23
C LYS A 4 -6.74 8.50 6.36
N TYR A 5 -5.46 8.52 5.99
CA TYR A 5 -4.36 8.77 6.93
C TYR A 5 -3.44 9.82 6.32
N GLU A 6 -2.74 10.54 7.18
CA GLU A 6 -1.71 11.49 6.75
C GLU A 6 -0.36 11.02 7.27
N PHE A 7 0.67 11.19 6.45
CA PHE A 7 2.04 10.85 6.85
C PHE A 7 3.00 11.79 6.13
N ARG A 8 4.29 11.73 6.48
CA ARG A 8 5.29 12.62 5.89
C ARG A 8 6.44 11.84 5.28
N ILE A 9 6.90 12.35 4.12
CA ILE A 9 8.12 11.88 3.48
C ILE A 9 8.95 13.13 3.20
N ASP A 10 10.18 13.19 3.72
CA ASP A 10 11.07 14.35 3.57
C ASP A 10 10.40 15.66 3.96
N GLY A 11 9.62 15.64 5.04
CA GLY A 11 8.93 16.82 5.55
C GLY A 11 7.69 17.23 4.78
N LYS A 12 7.35 16.53 3.71
CA LYS A 12 6.19 16.84 2.87
C LYS A 12 5.01 15.95 3.27
N ALA A 13 3.83 16.55 3.34
CA ALA A 13 2.63 15.84 3.71
C ALA A 13 2.14 14.96 2.56
N TRP A 14 1.84 13.72 2.88
CA TRP A 14 1.26 12.73 1.97
C TRP A 14 -0.05 12.23 2.56
N GLN A 15 -0.95 11.77 1.69
CA GLN A 15 -2.20 11.17 2.12
C GLN A 15 -2.27 9.72 1.69
N TRP A 16 -2.81 8.88 2.57
CA TRP A 16 -3.01 7.45 2.35
C TRP A 16 -4.50 7.19 2.37
N LEU A 17 -5.04 6.69 1.26
CA LEU A 17 -6.47 6.59 1.04
C LEU A 17 -6.89 5.17 0.74
N TYR A 18 -8.04 4.78 1.25
CA TYR A 18 -8.71 3.53 0.86
C TYR A 18 -10.00 3.87 0.15
N LYS A 19 -10.09 3.53 -1.12
CA LYS A 19 -11.31 3.74 -1.90
C LYS A 19 -11.35 2.77 -3.07
N SER A 20 -12.54 2.62 -3.68
CA SER A 20 -12.68 1.70 -4.80
C SER A 20 -11.87 2.16 -6.01
N LEU A 21 -11.09 1.23 -6.57
CA LEU A 21 -10.37 1.42 -7.81
C LEU A 21 -10.81 0.42 -8.87
N LYS A 22 -11.96 -0.23 -8.64
CA LYS A 22 -12.45 -1.30 -9.53
C LYS A 22 -12.64 -0.83 -10.96
N ARG A 23 -13.18 0.36 -11.16
CA ARG A 23 -13.41 0.92 -12.49
C ARG A 23 -12.11 1.12 -13.27
N ARG A 24 -11.02 1.33 -12.57
CA ARG A 24 -9.70 1.53 -13.18
C ARG A 24 -8.93 0.23 -13.30
N GLY A 25 -9.44 -0.87 -12.73
CA GLY A 25 -8.77 -2.15 -12.73
C GLY A 25 -7.47 -2.16 -11.92
N LEU A 26 -7.36 -1.28 -10.92
CA LEU A 26 -6.14 -1.13 -10.13
C LEU A 26 -6.34 -1.65 -8.71
N HIS A 27 -5.27 -2.22 -8.15
CA HIS A 27 -5.21 -2.60 -6.73
C HIS A 27 -4.73 -1.44 -5.87
N GLY A 28 -3.79 -0.66 -6.38
CA GLY A 28 -3.25 0.51 -5.71
C GLY A 28 -2.70 1.52 -6.70
N LEU A 29 -2.43 2.72 -6.23
CA LEU A 29 -1.95 3.82 -7.06
C LEU A 29 -1.13 4.79 -6.22
N CYS A 30 0.05 5.17 -6.71
CA CYS A 30 0.88 6.21 -6.11
C CYS A 30 0.91 7.40 -7.06
N ASN A 31 0.49 8.57 -6.57
CA ASN A 31 0.50 9.80 -7.35
C ASN A 31 1.47 10.79 -6.70
N TYR A 32 2.60 11.04 -7.38
CA TYR A 32 3.65 11.90 -6.85
C TYR A 32 3.27 13.39 -6.87
N ASP A 33 2.52 13.79 -7.87
CA ASP A 33 2.13 15.20 -8.00
C ASP A 33 1.19 15.60 -6.87
N GLU A 34 0.24 14.75 -6.57
CA GLU A 34 -0.72 15.00 -5.50
C GLU A 34 -0.25 14.51 -4.14
N LYS A 35 0.85 13.76 -4.11
CA LYS A 35 1.38 13.13 -2.90
C LYS A 35 0.33 12.29 -2.20
N THR A 36 -0.22 11.34 -2.97
CA THR A 36 -1.24 10.42 -2.46
C THR A 36 -0.87 8.98 -2.77
N VAL A 37 -1.21 8.10 -1.85
CA VAL A 37 -1.23 6.66 -2.07
C VAL A 37 -2.67 6.23 -1.90
N THR A 38 -3.19 5.49 -2.86
CA THR A 38 -4.55 4.95 -2.81
C THR A 38 -4.50 3.43 -2.89
N ILE A 39 -5.19 2.78 -1.98
CA ILE A 39 -5.30 1.31 -1.96
C ILE A 39 -6.76 0.97 -2.25
N CYS A 40 -6.99 0.01 -3.13
CA CYS A 40 -8.35 -0.41 -3.46
C CYS A 40 -9.03 -1.00 -2.22
N SER A 41 -10.15 -0.42 -1.84
CA SER A 41 -10.86 -0.77 -0.60
C SER A 41 -11.42 -2.20 -0.59
N SER A 42 -11.51 -2.84 -1.75
CA SER A 42 -11.99 -4.22 -1.83
C SER A 42 -10.90 -5.26 -1.55
N MET A 43 -9.65 -4.84 -1.41
CA MET A 43 -8.56 -5.77 -1.13
C MET A 43 -8.57 -6.22 0.32
N SER A 44 -8.11 -7.43 0.55
CA SER A 44 -8.05 -8.00 1.89
C SER A 44 -6.88 -8.97 2.00
N GLY A 45 -6.55 -9.35 3.22
CA GLY A 45 -5.55 -10.38 3.49
C GLY A 45 -4.14 -9.96 3.10
N ILE A 46 -3.33 -10.95 2.78
CA ILE A 46 -1.94 -10.73 2.39
C ILE A 46 -1.82 -9.92 1.09
N ASP A 47 -2.79 -10.02 0.20
CA ASP A 47 -2.79 -9.26 -1.04
C ASP A 47 -2.91 -7.76 -0.76
N ARG A 48 -3.72 -7.38 0.23
CA ARG A 48 -3.81 -5.98 0.64
C ARG A 48 -2.49 -5.50 1.23
N LEU A 49 -1.88 -6.29 2.11
CA LEU A 49 -0.60 -5.94 2.72
C LEU A 49 0.49 -5.79 1.66
N ASP A 50 0.56 -6.72 0.69
CA ASP A 50 1.50 -6.64 -0.43
C ASP A 50 1.30 -5.32 -1.21
N THR A 51 0.06 -5.00 -1.55
CA THR A 51 -0.25 -3.77 -2.28
C THR A 51 0.12 -2.53 -1.48
N GLU A 52 -0.15 -2.52 -0.18
CA GLU A 52 0.21 -1.40 0.70
C GLU A 52 1.72 -1.17 0.71
N ILE A 53 2.49 -2.24 0.87
CA ILE A 53 3.96 -2.14 0.85
C ILE A 53 4.46 -1.69 -0.51
N HIS A 54 3.89 -2.25 -1.59
CA HIS A 54 4.24 -1.91 -2.97
C HIS A 54 4.10 -0.40 -3.22
N GLU A 55 2.95 0.17 -2.87
CA GLU A 55 2.72 1.61 -3.08
C GLU A 55 3.54 2.47 -2.14
N ALA A 56 3.79 2.00 -0.91
CA ALA A 56 4.66 2.71 0.02
C ALA A 56 6.09 2.81 -0.52
N ILE A 57 6.60 1.73 -1.11
CA ILE A 57 7.94 1.75 -1.71
C ILE A 57 7.99 2.73 -2.88
N HIS A 58 6.96 2.75 -3.73
CA HIS A 58 6.89 3.74 -4.82
C HIS A 58 6.94 5.16 -4.27
N ALA A 59 6.23 5.46 -3.20
CA ALA A 59 6.24 6.78 -2.60
C ALA A 59 7.61 7.15 -2.05
N LEU A 60 8.33 6.18 -1.45
CA LEU A 60 9.64 6.41 -0.83
C LEU A 60 10.77 6.40 -1.85
N GLN A 61 10.69 5.54 -2.86
CA GLN A 61 11.76 5.28 -3.81
C GLN A 61 11.23 5.29 -5.24
N GLY A 62 10.78 6.48 -5.68
CA GLY A 62 10.18 6.63 -7.00
C GLY A 62 11.09 6.25 -8.15
N TYR A 63 12.40 6.16 -7.90
CA TYR A 63 13.39 5.73 -8.89
C TYR A 63 13.53 4.22 -9.02
N ALA A 64 12.94 3.44 -8.10
CA ALA A 64 13.06 1.98 -8.13
C ALA A 64 12.22 1.39 -9.28
N SER A 65 12.76 0.33 -9.90
CA SER A 65 12.03 -0.34 -10.98
C SER A 65 10.79 -1.05 -10.43
N GLU A 66 9.78 -1.21 -11.29
CA GLU A 66 8.56 -1.93 -10.93
C GLU A 66 8.87 -3.38 -10.50
N GLU A 67 9.81 -4.02 -11.18
CA GLU A 67 10.20 -5.40 -10.84
C GLU A 67 10.80 -5.48 -9.44
N HIS A 68 11.67 -4.54 -9.09
CA HIS A 68 12.28 -4.48 -7.78
C HIS A 68 11.23 -4.24 -6.70
N VAL A 69 10.35 -3.27 -6.93
CA VAL A 69 9.29 -2.93 -5.99
C VAL A 69 8.40 -4.15 -5.74
N ALA A 70 7.97 -4.82 -6.81
CA ALA A 70 7.11 -6.00 -6.68
C ALA A 70 7.77 -7.10 -5.87
N GLU A 71 9.04 -7.39 -6.14
CA GLU A 71 9.77 -8.44 -5.43
C GLU A 71 9.91 -8.12 -3.93
N VAL A 72 10.35 -6.91 -3.62
CA VAL A 72 10.54 -6.48 -2.23
C VAL A 72 9.20 -6.47 -1.49
N ALA A 73 8.16 -5.93 -2.10
CA ALA A 73 6.84 -5.85 -1.48
C ALA A 73 6.27 -7.22 -1.16
N THR A 74 6.34 -8.15 -2.11
CA THR A 74 5.82 -9.51 -1.91
C THR A 74 6.59 -10.23 -0.81
N THR A 75 7.92 -10.08 -0.79
CA THR A 75 8.75 -10.70 0.24
C THR A 75 8.43 -10.13 1.62
N LEU A 76 8.37 -8.80 1.74
CA LEU A 76 8.04 -8.16 3.02
C LEU A 76 6.63 -8.51 3.49
N ALA A 77 5.66 -8.52 2.58
CA ALA A 77 4.30 -8.89 2.93
C ALA A 77 4.25 -10.31 3.48
N GLY A 78 4.99 -11.23 2.86
CA GLY A 78 5.06 -12.61 3.34
C GLY A 78 5.62 -12.71 4.75
N ILE A 79 6.71 -11.99 5.03
CA ILE A 79 7.34 -11.98 6.35
C ILE A 79 6.40 -11.40 7.40
N LEU A 80 5.85 -10.23 7.11
CA LEU A 80 4.98 -9.53 8.06
C LEU A 80 3.69 -10.30 8.33
N TRP A 81 3.12 -10.89 7.28
CA TRP A 81 1.91 -11.71 7.44
C TRP A 81 2.18 -12.93 8.34
N GLU A 82 3.31 -13.59 8.12
CA GLU A 82 3.68 -14.77 8.90
C GLU A 82 3.83 -14.45 10.38
N ILE A 83 4.38 -13.30 10.72
CA ILE A 83 4.56 -12.92 12.13
C ILE A 83 3.33 -12.24 12.73
N GLY A 84 2.24 -12.10 11.98
CA GLY A 84 0.95 -11.74 12.53
C GLY A 84 0.45 -10.32 12.26
N TYR A 85 1.11 -9.56 11.40
CA TYR A 85 0.64 -8.21 11.08
C TYR A 85 -0.68 -8.26 10.32
N ARG A 86 -1.68 -7.56 10.85
CA ARG A 86 -3.04 -7.48 10.30
C ARG A 86 -3.57 -6.07 10.47
N LEU A 87 -4.44 -5.63 9.56
CA LEU A 87 -5.19 -4.42 9.80
C LEU A 87 -6.27 -4.70 10.85
N PRO A 88 -6.69 -3.66 11.60
CA PRO A 88 -7.80 -3.81 12.53
C PRO A 88 -9.02 -4.42 11.84
N GLY A 89 -9.59 -5.45 12.43
CA GLY A 89 -10.75 -6.16 11.87
C GLY A 89 -10.41 -7.33 10.98
N GLU A 90 -9.14 -7.50 10.56
CA GLU A 90 -8.72 -8.67 9.79
C GLU A 90 -8.49 -9.86 10.71
N GLN A 91 -8.86 -11.04 10.21
CA GLN A 91 -8.67 -12.27 10.95
C GLN A 91 -7.40 -12.99 10.54
N ASN A 92 -6.81 -13.70 11.48
CA ASN A 92 -5.73 -14.63 11.20
C ASN A 92 -6.36 -15.84 10.51
N GLY A 93 -6.05 -16.02 9.25
CA GLY A 93 -6.70 -17.14 8.60
C GLY A 93 -5.92 -17.74 7.52
#